data_ae8067fc80b56451b38c8e9c8aa069bf
#
_entry.id   ae8067fc80b56451b38c8e9c8aa069bf
#
_cell.length_a   1.000
_cell.length_b   1.000
_cell.length_c   1.000
_cell.angle_alpha   90.00
_cell.angle_beta   90.00
_cell.angle_gamma   90.00
#
_symmetry.space_group_name_H-M   'P 1'
#
loop_
_entity.id
_entity.type
_entity.pdbx_description
1 polymer ?
#
loop_
_entity_poly.entity_id
_entity_poly.type
_entity_poly.pdbx_seq_one_letter_code
_entity_poly.pdbx_strand_id
1 'polypeptide(L)'
;LKAGVRVGLKTMLMTLNQHELGEMRAMAQGLGVKFRFDGLLNACLDASKEPLEWRLDAAEVARAEFDDPEVRQNWLRFARRHPSIPPNERVLQCGAGETQFHVDAYGWLQPCLMLPRFSYDLLDGDWAEGWRRLAAVRELRLDAASPCGTCTDRAYCGYCAGLVELETGCTAMPSPYLCSLAKERTQVLAELLREDA
;
A
#
# COMPACT_ATOMS: atom_id res chain seq x y z
N LEU A 1 -20.99 -4.81 -17.82
CA LEU A 1 -21.80 -5.96 -17.54
C LEU A 1 -22.45 -6.51 -18.83
N LYS A 2 -23.45 -5.83 -19.42
CA LYS A 2 -24.08 -6.28 -20.68
C LYS A 2 -23.11 -6.33 -21.87
N ALA A 3 -22.06 -5.51 -21.87
CA ALA A 3 -21.03 -5.46 -22.91
C ALA A 3 -19.89 -6.50 -22.73
N GLY A 4 -19.99 -7.43 -21.77
CA GLY A 4 -18.95 -8.44 -21.51
C GLY A 4 -17.67 -7.90 -20.85
N VAL A 5 -17.62 -6.62 -20.47
CA VAL A 5 -16.47 -6.03 -19.77
C VAL A 5 -16.45 -6.47 -18.33
N ARG A 6 -15.30 -6.92 -17.87
CA ARG A 6 -15.08 -7.22 -16.43
C ARG A 6 -14.97 -5.93 -15.64
N VAL A 7 -15.83 -5.76 -14.64
CA VAL A 7 -15.87 -4.60 -13.75
C VAL A 7 -15.62 -5.04 -12.32
N GLY A 8 -14.90 -4.23 -11.57
CA GLY A 8 -14.79 -4.33 -10.12
C GLY A 8 -15.01 -2.97 -9.49
N LEU A 9 -15.55 -2.94 -8.29
CA LEU A 9 -15.74 -1.73 -7.51
C LEU A 9 -14.66 -1.64 -6.45
N LYS A 10 -14.16 -0.43 -6.22
CA LYS A 10 -13.20 -0.12 -5.15
C LYS A 10 -13.65 1.15 -4.43
N THR A 11 -13.50 1.18 -3.10
CA THR A 11 -13.60 2.41 -2.31
C THR A 11 -12.31 2.65 -1.53
N MET A 12 -12.00 3.93 -1.28
CA MET A 12 -11.10 4.32 -0.19
C MET A 12 -11.94 4.43 1.07
N LEU A 13 -11.56 3.70 2.11
CA LEU A 13 -12.27 3.74 3.38
C LEU A 13 -11.73 4.90 4.23
N MET A 14 -12.64 5.76 4.66
CA MET A 14 -12.36 7.00 5.37
C MET A 14 -13.34 7.17 6.53
N THR A 15 -13.05 8.08 7.44
CA THR A 15 -13.98 8.46 8.52
C THR A 15 -15.34 8.90 7.99
N LEU A 16 -15.37 9.46 6.76
CA LEU A 16 -16.59 9.94 6.11
C LEU A 16 -17.53 8.82 5.65
N ASN A 17 -17.01 7.63 5.32
CA ASN A 17 -17.81 6.59 4.66
C ASN A 17 -17.66 5.18 5.24
N GLN A 18 -16.91 5.01 6.32
CA GLN A 18 -16.72 3.68 6.93
C GLN A 18 -18.03 3.03 7.36
N HIS A 19 -19.01 3.83 7.76
CA HIS A 19 -20.34 3.36 8.18
C HIS A 19 -21.16 2.80 7.01
N GLU A 20 -20.84 3.16 5.76
CA GLU A 20 -21.52 2.69 4.55
C GLU A 20 -20.85 1.44 3.92
N LEU A 21 -19.77 0.92 4.52
CA LEU A 21 -19.00 -0.20 3.94
C LEU A 21 -19.87 -1.42 3.65
N GLY A 22 -20.84 -1.72 4.53
CA GLY A 22 -21.80 -2.81 4.36
C GLY A 22 -22.70 -2.61 3.14
N GLU A 23 -23.20 -1.40 2.94
CA GLU A 23 -24.07 -1.05 1.81
C GLU A 23 -23.31 -1.08 0.48
N MET A 24 -22.08 -0.56 0.45
CA MET A 24 -21.22 -0.63 -0.74
C MET A 24 -20.94 -2.08 -1.15
N ARG A 25 -20.70 -2.95 -0.17
CA ARG A 25 -20.49 -4.38 -0.41
C ARG A 25 -21.75 -5.07 -0.93
N ALA A 26 -22.91 -4.78 -0.34
CA ALA A 26 -24.19 -5.30 -0.80
C ALA A 26 -24.54 -4.84 -2.22
N MET A 27 -24.26 -3.59 -2.56
CA MET A 27 -24.43 -3.05 -3.91
C MET A 27 -23.57 -3.82 -4.93
N ALA A 28 -22.28 -4.05 -4.64
CA ALA A 28 -21.40 -4.79 -5.53
C ALA A 28 -21.87 -6.25 -5.72
N GLN A 29 -22.33 -6.88 -4.63
CA GLN A 29 -22.90 -8.22 -4.65
C GLN A 29 -24.17 -8.27 -5.52
N GLY A 30 -25.08 -7.30 -5.36
CA GLY A 30 -26.28 -7.19 -6.19
C GLY A 30 -25.98 -7.00 -7.69
N LEU A 31 -24.85 -6.37 -8.02
CA LEU A 31 -24.37 -6.21 -9.38
C LEU A 31 -23.58 -7.42 -9.91
N GLY A 32 -23.27 -8.40 -9.06
CA GLY A 32 -22.47 -9.55 -9.43
C GLY A 32 -21.00 -9.21 -9.75
N VAL A 33 -20.44 -8.15 -9.15
CA VAL A 33 -19.08 -7.69 -9.40
C VAL A 33 -18.21 -7.81 -8.14
N LYS A 34 -16.89 -7.89 -8.34
CA LYS A 34 -15.95 -7.89 -7.22
C LYS A 34 -15.94 -6.53 -6.53
N PHE A 35 -15.85 -6.56 -5.21
CA PHE A 35 -15.67 -5.38 -4.37
C PHE A 35 -14.35 -5.47 -3.59
N ARG A 36 -13.70 -4.35 -3.41
CA ARG A 36 -12.57 -4.20 -2.47
C ARG A 36 -12.57 -2.81 -1.88
N PHE A 37 -12.00 -2.69 -0.70
CA PHE A 37 -11.72 -1.40 -0.10
C PHE A 37 -10.21 -1.27 0.20
N ASP A 38 -9.77 -0.06 0.43
CA ASP A 38 -8.41 0.25 0.85
C ASP A 38 -8.49 1.30 1.96
N GLY A 39 -7.90 1.03 3.11
CA GLY A 39 -7.87 1.93 4.25
C GLY A 39 -6.64 2.84 4.31
N LEU A 40 -5.69 2.69 3.36
CA LEU A 40 -4.45 3.48 3.35
C LEU A 40 -4.63 4.78 2.57
N LEU A 41 -5.26 5.77 3.19
CA LEU A 41 -5.37 7.11 2.62
C LEU A 41 -4.02 7.84 2.72
N ASN A 42 -3.53 8.38 1.61
CA ASN A 42 -2.22 9.02 1.52
C ASN A 42 -2.32 10.56 1.52
N ALA A 43 -1.19 11.22 1.79
CA ALA A 43 -1.00 12.62 1.45
C ALA A 43 -1.10 12.84 -0.08
N CYS A 44 -1.38 14.06 -0.50
CA CYS A 44 -1.37 14.43 -1.92
C CYS A 44 0.02 14.32 -2.54
N LEU A 45 0.09 14.29 -3.88
CA LEU A 45 1.37 14.22 -4.61
C LEU A 45 2.26 15.47 -4.41
N ASP A 46 1.67 16.59 -4.04
CA ASP A 46 2.36 17.82 -3.63
C ASP A 46 2.77 17.84 -2.14
N ALA A 47 2.63 16.70 -1.47
CA ALA A 47 2.86 16.50 -0.04
C ALA A 47 1.89 17.25 0.89
N SER A 48 0.79 17.81 0.38
CA SER A 48 -0.30 18.32 1.23
C SER A 48 -0.90 17.18 2.05
N LYS A 49 -1.08 17.40 3.34
CA LYS A 49 -1.58 16.42 4.31
C LYS A 49 -3.08 16.53 4.58
N GLU A 50 -3.76 17.42 3.89
CA GLU A 50 -5.20 17.65 4.06
C GLU A 50 -6.05 16.36 3.99
N PRO A 51 -5.82 15.41 3.03
CA PRO A 51 -6.58 14.17 3.01
C PRO A 51 -6.42 13.31 4.27
N LEU A 52 -5.31 13.44 5.01
CA LEU A 52 -5.04 12.61 6.19
C LEU A 52 -5.98 12.92 7.36
N GLU A 53 -6.69 14.05 7.34
CA GLU A 53 -7.75 14.38 8.31
C GLU A 53 -8.91 13.39 8.28
N TRP A 54 -9.12 12.76 7.11
CA TRP A 54 -10.18 11.78 6.89
C TRP A 54 -9.69 10.33 7.00
N ARG A 55 -8.42 10.12 7.29
CA ARG A 55 -7.85 8.79 7.42
C ARG A 55 -8.36 8.11 8.70
N LEU A 56 -8.79 6.86 8.57
CA LEU A 56 -9.10 6.01 9.71
C LEU A 56 -7.85 5.79 10.57
N ASP A 57 -8.04 5.61 11.85
CA ASP A 57 -6.94 5.16 12.70
C ASP A 57 -6.54 3.70 12.38
N ALA A 58 -5.40 3.28 12.92
CA ALA A 58 -4.83 1.97 12.62
C ALA A 58 -5.74 0.82 13.09
N ALA A 59 -6.39 0.98 14.23
CA ALA A 59 -7.29 -0.03 14.79
C ALA A 59 -8.59 -0.14 13.98
N GLU A 60 -9.13 0.98 13.50
CA GLU A 60 -10.31 0.99 12.63
C GLU A 60 -10.04 0.29 11.30
N VAL A 61 -8.86 0.55 10.67
CA VAL A 61 -8.47 -0.13 9.44
C VAL A 61 -8.30 -1.63 9.67
N ALA A 62 -7.58 -2.02 10.71
CA ALA A 62 -7.38 -3.43 11.04
C ALA A 62 -8.72 -4.12 11.28
N ARG A 63 -9.62 -3.51 12.06
CA ARG A 63 -10.97 -4.03 12.28
C ARG A 63 -11.72 -4.27 10.97
N ALA A 64 -11.77 -3.27 10.08
CA ALA A 64 -12.45 -3.39 8.79
C ALA A 64 -11.86 -4.51 7.93
N GLU A 65 -10.53 -4.69 7.94
CA GLU A 65 -9.84 -5.76 7.22
C GLU A 65 -10.16 -7.15 7.78
N PHE A 66 -10.18 -7.31 9.10
CA PHE A 66 -10.43 -8.61 9.72
C PHE A 66 -11.91 -8.95 9.89
N ASP A 67 -12.80 -7.98 9.81
CA ASP A 67 -14.25 -8.20 9.70
C ASP A 67 -14.65 -8.68 8.29
N ASP A 68 -13.83 -8.41 7.27
CA ASP A 68 -14.01 -8.94 5.92
C ASP A 68 -13.49 -10.39 5.83
N PRO A 69 -14.35 -11.39 5.56
CA PRO A 69 -13.92 -12.79 5.54
C PRO A 69 -12.85 -13.09 4.48
N GLU A 70 -12.90 -12.44 3.31
CA GLU A 70 -11.92 -12.66 2.23
C GLU A 70 -10.57 -12.05 2.62
N VAL A 71 -10.56 -10.82 3.13
CA VAL A 71 -9.35 -10.13 3.56
C VAL A 71 -8.71 -10.85 4.74
N ARG A 72 -9.51 -11.26 5.74
CA ARG A 72 -9.04 -12.05 6.89
C ARG A 72 -8.39 -13.36 6.45
N GLN A 73 -9.00 -14.12 5.53
CA GLN A 73 -8.43 -15.35 5.01
C GLN A 73 -7.14 -15.12 4.22
N ASN A 74 -7.03 -14.00 3.52
CA ASN A 74 -5.79 -13.61 2.84
C ASN A 74 -4.67 -13.35 3.84
N TRP A 75 -4.94 -12.62 4.92
CA TRP A 75 -3.97 -12.35 5.98
C TRP A 75 -3.53 -13.63 6.71
N LEU A 76 -4.46 -14.52 7.05
CA LEU A 76 -4.14 -15.81 7.67
C LEU A 76 -3.27 -16.67 6.77
N ARG A 77 -3.60 -16.77 5.47
CA ARG A 77 -2.76 -17.49 4.50
C ARG A 77 -1.37 -16.88 4.37
N PHE A 78 -1.27 -15.55 4.37
CA PHE A 78 0.00 -14.86 4.32
C PHE A 78 0.83 -15.16 5.57
N ALA A 79 0.27 -15.01 6.76
CA ALA A 79 0.95 -15.26 8.03
C ALA A 79 1.46 -16.72 8.16
N ARG A 80 0.66 -17.71 7.74
CA ARG A 80 1.06 -19.11 7.74
C ARG A 80 2.20 -19.42 6.76
N ARG A 81 2.26 -18.71 5.62
CA ARG A 81 3.35 -18.88 4.64
C ARG A 81 4.64 -18.19 5.06
N HIS A 82 4.52 -17.15 5.87
CA HIS A 82 5.62 -16.27 6.26
C HIS A 82 5.69 -16.14 7.79
N PRO A 83 5.97 -17.23 8.53
CA PRO A 83 6.04 -17.22 9.99
C PRO A 83 7.18 -16.37 10.51
N SER A 84 8.19 -16.15 9.68
CA SER A 84 9.27 -15.19 9.92
C SER A 84 9.62 -14.48 8.62
N ILE A 85 9.92 -13.18 8.71
CA ILE A 85 10.37 -12.40 7.57
C ILE A 85 11.83 -12.01 7.79
N PRO A 86 12.72 -12.36 6.87
CA PRO A 86 14.12 -11.99 7.01
C PRO A 86 14.28 -10.46 6.97
N PRO A 87 15.28 -9.92 7.66
CA PRO A 87 15.65 -8.51 7.55
C PRO A 87 15.82 -8.11 6.08
N ASN A 88 15.32 -6.93 5.73
CA ASN A 88 15.39 -6.43 4.37
C ASN A 88 15.69 -4.92 4.38
N GLU A 89 16.80 -4.55 3.79
CA GLU A 89 17.26 -3.17 3.71
C GLU A 89 16.73 -2.41 2.49
N ARG A 90 16.06 -3.08 1.55
CA ARG A 90 15.51 -2.43 0.37
C ARG A 90 14.39 -1.46 0.74
N VAL A 91 14.45 -0.25 0.22
CA VAL A 91 13.38 0.75 0.32
C VAL A 91 12.17 0.31 -0.50
N LEU A 92 12.37 -0.13 -1.75
CA LEU A 92 11.32 -0.62 -2.62
C LEU A 92 11.18 -2.14 -2.52
N GLN A 93 10.01 -2.61 -2.08
CA GLN A 93 9.66 -4.03 -1.97
C GLN A 93 8.56 -4.45 -2.95
N CYS A 94 8.07 -3.52 -3.75
CA CYS A 94 7.05 -3.73 -4.79
C CYS A 94 7.71 -3.80 -6.18
N GLY A 95 6.92 -3.90 -7.24
CA GLY A 95 7.40 -3.93 -8.63
C GLY A 95 7.82 -2.58 -9.22
N ALA A 96 7.77 -1.48 -8.44
CA ALA A 96 8.10 -0.13 -8.93
C ALA A 96 9.53 -0.06 -9.50
N GLY A 97 9.67 0.38 -10.75
CA GLY A 97 10.95 0.45 -11.46
C GLY A 97 11.56 -0.90 -11.85
N GLU A 98 10.78 -2.00 -11.77
CA GLU A 98 11.23 -3.36 -12.16
C GLU A 98 10.20 -4.06 -13.05
N THR A 99 8.95 -4.15 -12.62
CA THR A 99 7.87 -4.80 -13.35
C THR A 99 6.69 -3.87 -13.59
N GLN A 100 6.74 -2.67 -13.03
CA GLN A 100 5.74 -1.63 -13.21
C GLN A 100 6.39 -0.25 -13.24
N PHE A 101 5.73 0.66 -13.91
CA PHE A 101 6.09 2.07 -14.03
C PHE A 101 4.82 2.91 -14.14
N HIS A 102 4.98 4.21 -14.09
CA HIS A 102 3.95 5.20 -14.37
C HIS A 102 4.45 6.18 -15.41
N VAL A 103 3.60 6.57 -16.36
CA VAL A 103 3.82 7.72 -17.24
C VAL A 103 2.67 8.67 -17.01
N ASP A 104 2.99 9.89 -16.65
CA ASP A 104 1.96 10.90 -16.43
C ASP A 104 1.48 11.56 -17.74
N ALA A 105 0.51 12.46 -17.65
CA ALA A 105 -0.08 13.14 -18.80
C ALA A 105 0.90 14.09 -19.53
N TYR A 106 2.05 14.36 -18.94
CA TYR A 106 3.08 15.27 -19.46
C TYR A 106 4.30 14.53 -20.02
N GLY A 107 4.27 13.19 -20.05
CA GLY A 107 5.33 12.37 -20.59
C GLY A 107 6.45 12.02 -19.58
N TRP A 108 6.25 12.28 -18.30
CA TRP A 108 7.23 11.91 -17.27
C TRP A 108 7.12 10.44 -16.90
N LEU A 109 8.17 9.68 -17.17
CA LEU A 109 8.32 8.30 -16.73
C LEU A 109 8.78 8.24 -15.28
N GLN A 110 8.07 7.50 -14.45
CA GLN A 110 8.26 7.39 -13.00
C GLN A 110 8.22 5.93 -12.56
N PRO A 111 8.92 5.52 -11.48
CA PRO A 111 8.82 4.16 -10.97
C PRO A 111 7.41 3.84 -10.43
N CYS A 112 6.72 4.86 -9.92
CA CYS A 112 5.36 4.79 -9.38
C CYS A 112 4.74 6.19 -9.36
N LEU A 113 3.42 6.28 -9.51
CA LEU A 113 2.66 7.53 -9.34
C LEU A 113 3.03 8.28 -8.05
N MET A 114 3.30 7.56 -6.96
CA MET A 114 3.61 8.14 -5.66
C MET A 114 5.10 8.50 -5.46
N LEU A 115 5.93 8.38 -6.50
CA LEU A 115 7.37 8.72 -6.46
C LEU A 115 7.75 9.67 -7.61
N PRO A 116 7.07 10.84 -7.72
CA PRO A 116 7.28 11.76 -8.84
C PRO A 116 8.68 12.38 -8.87
N ARG A 117 9.39 12.42 -7.75
CA ARG A 117 10.75 12.95 -7.68
C ARG A 117 11.77 12.13 -8.50
N PHE A 118 11.46 10.86 -8.81
CA PHE A 118 12.29 10.00 -9.65
C PHE A 118 11.75 9.94 -11.08
N SER A 119 11.53 11.09 -11.70
CA SER A 119 10.98 11.16 -13.05
C SER A 119 12.05 11.35 -14.12
N TYR A 120 11.74 10.89 -15.33
CA TYR A 120 12.53 11.05 -16.53
C TYR A 120 11.63 11.51 -17.67
N ASP A 121 12.04 12.56 -18.40
CA ASP A 121 11.29 13.11 -19.51
C ASP A 121 11.43 12.19 -20.74
N LEU A 122 10.30 11.60 -21.18
CA LEU A 122 10.23 10.78 -22.38
C LEU A 122 10.06 11.61 -23.66
N LEU A 123 9.66 12.90 -23.56
CA LEU A 123 9.49 13.74 -24.72
C LEU A 123 10.84 14.24 -25.28
N ASP A 124 11.81 14.46 -24.39
CA ASP A 124 13.18 14.88 -24.73
C ASP A 124 14.21 13.74 -24.65
N GLY A 125 13.80 12.53 -24.24
CA GLY A 125 14.66 11.39 -24.02
C GLY A 125 14.18 10.09 -24.66
N ASP A 126 14.91 9.02 -24.42
CA ASP A 126 14.53 7.70 -24.94
C ASP A 126 14.12 6.74 -23.80
N TRP A 127 13.31 5.75 -24.15
CA TRP A 127 12.77 4.76 -23.21
C TRP A 127 13.86 3.94 -22.50
N ALA A 128 14.92 3.54 -23.21
CA ALA A 128 15.94 2.65 -22.66
C ALA A 128 16.73 3.36 -21.56
N GLU A 129 17.07 4.63 -21.77
CA GLU A 129 17.72 5.47 -20.75
C GLU A 129 16.76 5.70 -19.56
N GLY A 130 15.52 6.07 -19.85
CA GLY A 130 14.50 6.28 -18.81
C GLY A 130 14.32 5.03 -17.94
N TRP A 131 14.18 3.87 -18.56
CA TRP A 131 14.04 2.59 -17.85
C TRP A 131 15.27 2.27 -16.98
N ARG A 132 16.46 2.49 -17.50
CA ARG A 132 17.70 2.28 -16.76
C ARG A 132 17.79 3.19 -15.53
N ARG A 133 17.37 4.44 -15.63
CA ARG A 133 17.31 5.37 -14.48
C ARG A 133 16.29 4.92 -13.43
N LEU A 134 15.12 4.43 -13.85
CA LEU A 134 14.15 3.86 -12.94
C LEU A 134 14.66 2.62 -12.21
N ALA A 135 15.38 1.75 -12.91
CA ALA A 135 16.01 0.58 -12.30
C ALA A 135 16.99 0.96 -11.18
N ALA A 136 17.72 2.07 -11.32
CA ALA A 136 18.61 2.56 -10.28
C ALA A 136 17.91 2.94 -8.96
N VAL A 137 16.63 3.35 -9.02
CA VAL A 137 15.83 3.65 -7.80
C VAL A 137 15.66 2.40 -6.93
N ARG A 138 15.71 1.21 -7.50
CA ARG A 138 15.60 -0.06 -6.76
C ARG A 138 16.83 -0.36 -5.88
N GLU A 139 17.94 0.32 -6.15
CA GLU A 139 19.17 0.18 -5.36
C GLU A 139 19.13 1.03 -4.08
N LEU A 140 18.09 1.83 -3.87
CA LEU A 140 17.90 2.56 -2.61
C LEU A 140 17.80 1.60 -1.43
N ARG A 141 18.57 1.91 -0.39
CA ARG A 141 18.59 1.14 0.86
C ARG A 141 18.09 2.00 2.01
N LEU A 142 17.54 1.35 3.00
CA LEU A 142 17.27 1.98 4.29
C LEU A 142 18.58 2.42 4.91
N ASP A 143 18.55 3.50 5.67
CA ASP A 143 19.65 3.86 6.54
C ASP A 143 19.94 2.71 7.52
N ALA A 144 21.22 2.46 7.82
CA ALA A 144 21.62 1.44 8.78
C ALA A 144 21.01 1.66 10.20
N ALA A 145 20.71 2.91 10.54
CA ALA A 145 20.03 3.27 11.77
C ALA A 145 18.50 3.13 11.70
N SER A 146 17.92 2.83 10.53
CA SER A 146 16.48 2.70 10.37
C SER A 146 15.97 1.44 11.07
N PRO A 147 15.00 1.54 11.99
CA PRO A 147 14.42 0.38 12.65
C PRO A 147 13.65 -0.53 11.68
N CYS A 148 13.31 -0.04 10.48
CA CYS A 148 12.54 -0.80 9.48
C CYS A 148 13.32 -1.99 8.92
N GLY A 149 14.66 -1.94 8.90
CA GLY A 149 15.51 -3.02 8.35
C GLY A 149 15.38 -4.34 9.11
N THR A 150 15.19 -4.28 10.42
CA THR A 150 15.09 -5.44 11.33
C THR A 150 13.71 -5.60 11.96
N CYS A 151 12.72 -4.80 11.56
CA CYS A 151 11.38 -4.83 12.13
C CYS A 151 10.65 -6.13 11.82
N THR A 152 10.23 -6.85 12.84
CA THR A 152 9.47 -8.12 12.72
C THR A 152 8.07 -7.91 12.14
N ASP A 153 7.45 -6.74 12.37
CA ASP A 153 6.11 -6.42 11.91
C ASP A 153 6.10 -5.84 10.48
N ARG A 154 7.26 -5.69 9.86
CA ARG A 154 7.39 -5.03 8.54
C ARG A 154 6.55 -5.69 7.44
N ALA A 155 6.34 -7.00 7.52
CA ALA A 155 5.46 -7.73 6.61
C ALA A 155 4.01 -7.29 6.65
N TYR A 156 3.58 -6.82 7.79
CA TYR A 156 2.20 -6.48 8.07
C TYR A 156 1.93 -4.97 7.98
N CYS A 157 2.97 -4.14 7.89
CA CYS A 157 2.79 -2.68 7.83
C CYS A 157 2.36 -2.18 6.44
N GLY A 158 2.56 -2.97 5.37
CA GLY A 158 2.28 -2.49 4.02
C GLY A 158 3.20 -1.34 3.60
N TYR A 159 4.47 -1.37 4.05
CA TYR A 159 5.43 -0.32 3.78
C TYR A 159 5.47 0.07 2.29
N CYS A 160 5.19 1.33 2.02
CA CYS A 160 5.24 1.93 0.69
C CYS A 160 6.16 3.15 0.73
N ALA A 161 7.27 3.09 -0.01
CA ALA A 161 8.25 4.17 -0.06
C ALA A 161 7.63 5.51 -0.52
N GLY A 162 6.71 5.47 -1.49
CA GLY A 162 6.01 6.66 -1.97
C GLY A 162 5.09 7.27 -0.92
N LEU A 163 4.29 6.46 -0.22
CA LEU A 163 3.46 6.93 0.88
C LEU A 163 4.31 7.59 1.97
N VAL A 164 5.38 6.91 2.37
CA VAL A 164 6.29 7.42 3.41
C VAL A 164 6.94 8.72 2.98
N GLU A 165 7.38 8.82 1.71
CA GLU A 165 7.97 10.06 1.19
C GLU A 165 6.98 11.23 1.19
N LEU A 166 5.75 11.01 0.74
CA LEU A 166 4.71 12.05 0.73
C LEU A 166 4.38 12.55 2.15
N GLU A 167 4.46 11.68 3.15
CA GLU A 167 4.17 12.04 4.54
C GLU A 167 5.36 12.62 5.29
N THR A 168 6.58 12.16 5.02
CA THR A 168 7.78 12.45 5.82
C THR A 168 8.87 13.22 5.06
N GLY A 169 8.78 13.29 3.73
CA GLY A 169 9.83 13.85 2.87
C GLY A 169 11.00 12.90 2.60
N CYS A 170 10.95 11.65 3.08
CA CYS A 170 12.04 10.68 2.92
C CYS A 170 11.52 9.25 2.73
N THR A 171 11.95 8.59 1.66
CA THR A 171 11.53 7.21 1.34
C THR A 171 11.97 6.16 2.37
N ALA A 172 12.96 6.45 3.22
CA ALA A 172 13.59 5.48 4.11
C ALA A 172 13.16 5.62 5.59
N MET A 173 12.31 6.60 5.90
CA MET A 173 11.84 6.84 7.27
C MET A 173 10.72 5.87 7.67
N PRO A 174 10.60 5.51 8.96
CA PRO A 174 9.40 4.85 9.45
C PRO A 174 8.20 5.79 9.39
N SER A 175 7.03 5.29 8.98
CA SER A 175 5.76 6.00 9.15
C SER A 175 5.13 5.57 10.47
N PRO A 176 4.89 6.49 11.43
CA PRO A 176 4.23 6.14 12.70
C PRO A 176 2.88 5.47 12.49
N TYR A 177 2.12 5.92 11.49
CA TYR A 177 0.83 5.34 11.14
C TYR A 177 0.95 3.89 10.67
N LEU A 178 1.87 3.61 9.72
CA LEU A 178 2.09 2.24 9.23
C LEU A 178 2.64 1.32 10.33
N CYS A 179 3.46 1.85 11.23
CA CYS A 179 3.95 1.10 12.41
C CYS A 179 2.79 0.72 13.34
N SER A 180 1.85 1.64 13.60
CA SER A 180 0.66 1.36 14.39
C SER A 180 -0.21 0.30 13.70
N LEU A 181 -0.46 0.45 12.40
CA LEU A 181 -1.25 -0.51 11.62
C LEU A 181 -0.64 -1.92 11.61
N ALA A 182 0.69 -2.01 11.52
CA ALA A 182 1.40 -3.28 11.62
C ALA A 182 1.15 -3.97 12.96
N LYS A 183 1.22 -3.22 14.05
CA LYS A 183 0.98 -3.75 15.41
C LYS A 183 -0.45 -4.26 15.57
N GLU A 184 -1.45 -3.48 15.13
CA GLU A 184 -2.85 -3.90 15.18
C GLU A 184 -3.07 -5.21 14.39
N ARG A 185 -2.56 -5.28 13.15
CA ARG A 185 -2.65 -6.49 12.32
C ARG A 185 -1.96 -7.69 12.96
N THR A 186 -0.75 -7.50 13.49
CA THR A 186 0.02 -8.57 14.14
C THR A 186 -0.71 -9.09 15.38
N GLN A 187 -1.30 -8.21 16.18
CA GLN A 187 -2.06 -8.59 17.37
C GLN A 187 -3.27 -9.44 17.01
N VAL A 188 -4.12 -8.98 16.09
CA VAL A 188 -5.29 -9.72 15.64
C VAL A 188 -4.92 -11.07 15.02
N LEU A 189 -3.86 -11.11 14.20
CA LEU A 189 -3.38 -12.37 13.61
C LEU A 189 -2.88 -13.36 14.64
N ALA A 190 -2.18 -12.89 15.68
CA ALA A 190 -1.70 -13.75 16.76
C ALA A 190 -2.87 -14.37 17.57
N GLU A 191 -3.97 -13.66 17.72
CA GLU A 191 -5.19 -14.16 18.36
C GLU A 191 -5.86 -15.22 17.49
N LEU A 192 -6.11 -14.91 16.21
CA LEU A 192 -6.75 -15.81 15.26
C LEU A 192 -5.95 -17.11 15.03
N LEU A 193 -4.63 -17.01 14.97
CA LEU A 193 -3.77 -18.20 14.77
C LEU A 193 -3.73 -19.11 16.01
N ARG A 194 -3.97 -18.56 17.22
CA ARG A 194 -4.09 -19.38 18.44
C ARG A 194 -5.43 -20.09 18.54
N GLU A 195 -6.51 -19.48 18.03
CA GLU A 195 -7.84 -20.11 17.99
C GLU A 195 -7.92 -21.27 16.99
N ASP A 196 -7.10 -21.22 15.93
CA ASP A 196 -7.05 -22.24 14.87
C ASP A 196 -6.08 -23.41 15.19
N ALA A 197 -5.32 -23.36 16.30
CA ALA A 197 -4.30 -24.36 16.67
C ALA A 197 -4.85 -25.43 17.63
#